data_6f9897079ddf04f597ba9b36b8559435
#
_entry.id   6f9897079ddf04f597ba9b36b8559435
#
_cell.length_a   1.000
_cell.length_b   1.000
_cell.length_c   1.000
_cell.angle_alpha   90.00
_cell.angle_beta   90.00
_cell.angle_gamma   90.00
#
_symmetry.space_group_name_H-M   'P 1'
#
loop_
_entity.id
_entity.type
_entity.pdbx_description
1 polymer ?
#
loop_
_entity_poly.entity_id
_entity_poly.type
_entity_poly.pdbx_seq_one_letter_code
_entity_poly.pdbx_strand_id
1 'polypeptide(L)'
;MPVSTVLLLASIGVISLFCQWLAWRLRMPAILFLLAGGIAAGPVLGFLTPEAVFGDLLFPVISLAVAIILFEGSLTLRFAEIRGHGKMVRNLIPVGSIVTCIIGTLAARWVLDVSWAVALLFGAISIVTGPTVIAPLLRSVRPDSKLANILRWEGIIIDPLGALLAVLVFEGIVSWGQGNVFGHSLYIFGKTLAVGFLIGAIAGYLNGIVLRKHWIPQYLHNAGTLTFMLGVYAISNELAHESGLLTVTVMGIWMANMKQVPIDSILEFKESLSVLLISALFIILAARVEFSAIAELGWGLVVVLALLMLVARPLSIFLSAIGTNLNWREKLFLSWIAPRGIVAAAVSALFAFQLQKLGYESAGALVPLIFMLIIATVTLQSITARPMARLLKVAEPAEYGFLILGANPVARMIGGALKKYEVPVTLADTNWENVRQARMDNLQVYFGNPVSEHASTHLDLTGIGKLLVISPYKHMNSLATYHFLDWFGDKCVYSLAEGDQDQKARHQTAEKIQMTRGLFDGVSYAKLASLVSQGYTIKTTQLSEEFSYEDFLKKYQNQALVLFTFDSKEHVAPVCSMEDLKPEDDWILISLVPPQARKERKEKEGGAEAGKEPSAGKEPPAAGKPSATI
;
A
#
# COMPACT_ATOMS: atom_id res chain seq x y z
N MET A 1 -28.54 -32.47 -15.09
CA MET A 1 -27.68 -32.32 -16.29
C MET A 1 -26.29 -31.98 -15.82
N PRO A 2 -25.23 -32.60 -16.31
CA PRO A 2 -23.89 -32.20 -15.95
C PRO A 2 -23.69 -30.73 -16.41
N VAL A 3 -23.31 -29.88 -15.48
CA VAL A 3 -23.00 -28.47 -15.76
C VAL A 3 -21.81 -28.45 -16.70
N SER A 4 -21.88 -27.67 -17.77
CA SER A 4 -20.75 -27.61 -18.71
C SER A 4 -19.50 -27.03 -18.03
N THR A 5 -18.32 -27.58 -18.33
CA THR A 5 -17.04 -27.09 -17.79
C THR A 5 -16.82 -25.61 -18.05
N VAL A 6 -17.31 -25.11 -19.20
CA VAL A 6 -17.25 -23.68 -19.56
C VAL A 6 -18.07 -22.83 -18.58
N LEU A 7 -19.28 -23.32 -18.19
CA LEU A 7 -20.12 -22.60 -17.22
C LEU A 7 -19.49 -22.60 -15.82
N LEU A 8 -18.85 -23.70 -15.42
CA LEU A 8 -18.12 -23.78 -14.15
C LEU A 8 -16.93 -22.82 -14.12
N LEU A 9 -16.14 -22.74 -15.18
CA LEU A 9 -15.04 -21.78 -15.30
C LEU A 9 -15.54 -20.32 -15.28
N ALA A 10 -16.61 -20.03 -16.01
CA ALA A 10 -17.22 -18.70 -16.01
C ALA A 10 -17.78 -18.34 -14.62
N SER A 11 -18.35 -19.30 -13.89
CA SER A 11 -18.88 -19.07 -12.54
C SER A 11 -17.80 -18.66 -11.53
N ILE A 12 -16.58 -19.17 -11.65
CA ILE A 12 -15.44 -18.73 -10.82
C ILE A 12 -15.21 -17.22 -11.00
N GLY A 13 -15.23 -16.73 -12.24
CA GLY A 13 -15.09 -15.30 -12.55
C GLY A 13 -16.24 -14.47 -11.97
N VAL A 14 -17.47 -14.94 -12.09
CA VAL A 14 -18.66 -14.23 -11.57
C VAL A 14 -18.63 -14.18 -10.03
N ILE A 15 -18.35 -15.32 -9.37
CA ILE A 15 -18.21 -15.39 -7.90
C ILE A 15 -17.07 -14.47 -7.45
N SER A 16 -15.94 -14.47 -8.17
CA SER A 16 -14.80 -13.60 -7.90
C SER A 16 -15.20 -12.12 -7.90
N LEU A 17 -15.85 -11.67 -8.97
CA LEU A 17 -16.29 -10.29 -9.12
C LEU A 17 -17.29 -9.89 -8.04
N PHE A 18 -18.25 -10.76 -7.76
CA PHE A 18 -19.24 -10.53 -6.70
C PHE A 18 -18.59 -10.41 -5.32
N CYS A 19 -17.65 -11.30 -4.98
CA CYS A 19 -16.90 -11.26 -3.73
C CYS A 19 -16.07 -9.99 -3.60
N GLN A 20 -15.39 -9.56 -4.67
CA GLN A 20 -14.62 -8.33 -4.73
C GLN A 20 -15.52 -7.09 -4.55
N TRP A 21 -16.68 -7.06 -5.23
CA TRP A 21 -17.66 -5.98 -5.08
C TRP A 21 -18.22 -5.90 -3.65
N LEU A 22 -18.56 -7.05 -3.06
CA LEU A 22 -19.06 -7.13 -1.68
C LEU A 22 -18.01 -6.64 -0.67
N ALA A 23 -16.76 -7.04 -0.87
CA ALA A 23 -15.62 -6.59 -0.07
C ALA A 23 -15.46 -5.07 -0.11
N TRP A 24 -15.52 -4.48 -1.30
CA TRP A 24 -15.47 -3.03 -1.49
C TRP A 24 -16.66 -2.34 -0.78
N ARG A 25 -17.87 -2.87 -0.94
CA ARG A 25 -19.09 -2.31 -0.34
C ARG A 25 -19.07 -2.33 1.19
N LEU A 26 -18.54 -3.41 1.78
CA LEU A 26 -18.46 -3.61 3.23
C LEU A 26 -17.14 -3.07 3.83
N ARG A 27 -16.22 -2.59 2.98
CA ARG A 27 -14.87 -2.12 3.40
C ARG A 27 -14.08 -3.19 4.18
N MET A 28 -14.21 -4.43 3.77
CA MET A 28 -13.52 -5.59 4.33
C MET A 28 -12.58 -6.22 3.30
N PRO A 29 -11.54 -6.97 3.73
CA PRO A 29 -10.65 -7.67 2.80
C PRO A 29 -11.40 -8.68 1.92
N ALA A 30 -11.14 -8.65 0.61
CA ALA A 30 -11.81 -9.49 -0.38
C ALA A 30 -11.61 -10.99 -0.12
N ILE A 31 -10.47 -11.37 0.44
CA ILE A 31 -10.09 -12.76 0.69
C ILE A 31 -11.12 -13.48 1.58
N LEU A 32 -11.74 -12.81 2.55
CA LEU A 32 -12.78 -13.39 3.40
C LEU A 32 -13.98 -13.87 2.58
N PHE A 33 -14.42 -13.01 1.65
CA PHE A 33 -15.57 -13.32 0.79
C PHE A 33 -15.22 -14.36 -0.26
N LEU A 34 -13.99 -14.34 -0.78
CA LEU A 34 -13.49 -15.34 -1.72
C LEU A 34 -13.43 -16.74 -1.08
N LEU A 35 -12.92 -16.85 0.13
CA LEU A 35 -12.93 -18.10 0.90
C LEU A 35 -14.37 -18.56 1.18
N ALA A 36 -15.24 -17.66 1.66
CA ALA A 36 -16.64 -17.99 1.92
C ALA A 36 -17.37 -18.40 0.63
N GLY A 37 -17.15 -17.69 -0.48
CA GLY A 37 -17.71 -18.02 -1.79
C GLY A 37 -17.23 -19.37 -2.32
N GLY A 38 -15.94 -19.69 -2.15
CA GLY A 38 -15.39 -21.00 -2.53
C GLY A 38 -15.95 -22.14 -1.69
N ILE A 39 -16.05 -21.97 -0.36
CA ILE A 39 -16.68 -22.95 0.55
C ILE A 39 -18.16 -23.14 0.19
N ALA A 40 -18.88 -22.06 -0.08
CA ALA A 40 -20.28 -22.14 -0.49
C ALA A 40 -20.45 -22.88 -1.82
N ALA A 41 -19.64 -22.57 -2.83
CA ALA A 41 -19.72 -23.18 -4.16
C ALA A 41 -19.26 -24.67 -4.17
N GLY A 42 -18.25 -25.00 -3.36
CA GLY A 42 -17.71 -26.36 -3.25
C GLY A 42 -18.47 -27.22 -2.24
N PRO A 43 -17.98 -27.35 -0.99
CA PRO A 43 -18.47 -28.33 -0.04
C PRO A 43 -19.94 -28.14 0.39
N VAL A 44 -20.49 -26.91 0.34
CA VAL A 44 -21.88 -26.64 0.77
C VAL A 44 -22.88 -26.93 -0.34
N LEU A 45 -22.67 -26.40 -1.54
CA LEU A 45 -23.61 -26.53 -2.67
C LEU A 45 -23.24 -27.69 -3.62
N GLY A 46 -22.00 -28.21 -3.55
CA GLY A 46 -21.52 -29.23 -4.46
C GLY A 46 -21.47 -28.82 -5.94
N PHE A 47 -21.54 -27.51 -6.20
CA PHE A 47 -21.58 -26.96 -7.54
C PHE A 47 -20.20 -26.93 -8.20
N LEU A 48 -19.15 -26.60 -7.44
CA LEU A 48 -17.78 -26.47 -7.91
C LEU A 48 -16.91 -27.58 -7.32
N THR A 49 -16.55 -28.54 -8.15
CA THR A 49 -15.58 -29.59 -7.82
C THR A 49 -14.32 -29.38 -8.67
N PRO A 50 -13.27 -28.77 -8.14
CA PRO A 50 -12.09 -28.39 -8.90
C PRO A 50 -11.42 -29.56 -9.63
N GLU A 51 -11.39 -30.74 -9.03
CA GLU A 51 -10.85 -31.97 -9.61
C GLU A 51 -11.61 -32.38 -10.86
N ALA A 52 -12.93 -32.25 -10.87
CA ALA A 52 -13.75 -32.58 -12.04
C ALA A 52 -13.61 -31.54 -13.18
N VAL A 53 -13.31 -30.29 -12.82
CA VAL A 53 -13.14 -29.20 -13.80
C VAL A 53 -11.77 -29.23 -14.45
N PHE A 54 -10.71 -29.37 -13.64
CA PHE A 54 -9.32 -29.22 -14.09
C PHE A 54 -8.59 -30.56 -14.26
N GLY A 55 -9.05 -31.65 -13.62
CA GLY A 55 -8.35 -32.94 -13.65
C GLY A 55 -6.88 -32.80 -13.26
N ASP A 56 -5.99 -33.40 -14.09
CA ASP A 56 -4.54 -33.35 -13.89
C ASP A 56 -3.92 -31.97 -14.10
N LEU A 57 -4.64 -31.04 -14.73
CA LEU A 57 -4.17 -29.68 -14.97
C LEU A 57 -4.32 -28.77 -13.73
N LEU A 58 -5.01 -29.22 -12.68
CA LEU A 58 -5.28 -28.37 -11.50
C LEU A 58 -3.99 -27.83 -10.87
N PHE A 59 -3.04 -28.70 -10.55
CA PHE A 59 -1.77 -28.28 -9.94
C PHE A 59 -0.88 -27.47 -10.88
N PRO A 60 -0.67 -27.83 -12.16
CA PRO A 60 0.04 -26.99 -13.11
C PRO A 60 -0.54 -25.58 -13.23
N VAL A 61 -1.86 -25.44 -13.31
CA VAL A 61 -2.53 -24.14 -13.39
C VAL A 61 -2.33 -23.32 -12.12
N ILE A 62 -2.46 -23.93 -10.94
CA ILE A 62 -2.18 -23.29 -9.65
C ILE A 62 -0.72 -22.80 -9.60
N SER A 63 0.23 -23.67 -9.97
CA SER A 63 1.67 -23.34 -9.94
C SER A 63 2.04 -22.19 -10.87
N LEU A 64 1.50 -22.17 -12.10
CA LEU A 64 1.70 -21.06 -13.04
C LEU A 64 1.07 -19.75 -12.52
N ALA A 65 -0.13 -19.82 -11.96
CA ALA A 65 -0.78 -18.64 -11.38
C ALA A 65 0.03 -18.08 -10.20
N VAL A 66 0.53 -18.95 -9.32
CA VAL A 66 1.42 -18.54 -8.22
C VAL A 66 2.71 -17.92 -8.73
N ALA A 67 3.33 -18.51 -9.77
CA ALA A 67 4.54 -17.96 -10.40
C ALA A 67 4.31 -16.52 -10.92
N ILE A 68 3.17 -16.27 -11.58
CA ILE A 68 2.80 -14.92 -12.06
C ILE A 68 2.68 -13.94 -10.90
N ILE A 69 1.98 -14.32 -9.84
CA ILE A 69 1.75 -13.48 -8.66
C ILE A 69 3.07 -13.18 -7.92
N LEU A 70 3.93 -14.19 -7.76
CA LEU A 70 5.25 -14.00 -7.14
C LEU A 70 6.15 -13.09 -7.95
N PHE A 71 6.16 -13.25 -9.27
CA PHE A 71 6.90 -12.37 -10.16
C PHE A 71 6.43 -10.92 -10.05
N GLU A 72 5.12 -10.68 -10.09
CA GLU A 72 4.54 -9.34 -9.90
C GLU A 72 4.92 -8.75 -8.53
N GLY A 73 4.70 -9.52 -7.46
CA GLY A 73 5.08 -9.09 -6.13
C GLY A 73 6.56 -8.72 -6.04
N SER A 74 7.45 -9.54 -6.64
CA SER A 74 8.90 -9.32 -6.64
C SER A 74 9.34 -8.09 -7.45
N LEU A 75 8.59 -7.68 -8.48
CA LEU A 75 8.81 -6.43 -9.22
C LEU A 75 8.57 -5.18 -8.35
N THR A 76 7.85 -5.30 -7.25
CA THR A 76 7.64 -4.18 -6.31
C THR A 76 8.74 -4.04 -5.27
N LEU A 77 9.72 -4.97 -5.20
CA LEU A 77 10.76 -5.00 -4.18
C LEU A 77 11.98 -4.15 -4.59
N ARG A 78 12.01 -2.89 -4.17
CA ARG A 78 13.16 -1.99 -4.40
C ARG A 78 14.07 -1.98 -3.18
N PHE A 79 15.37 -2.26 -3.36
CA PHE A 79 16.37 -2.21 -2.27
C PHE A 79 16.46 -0.84 -1.59
N ALA A 80 16.10 0.23 -2.30
CA ALA A 80 16.07 1.58 -1.74
C ALA A 80 15.06 1.71 -0.59
N GLU A 81 13.90 1.04 -0.67
CA GLU A 81 12.82 1.12 0.32
C GLU A 81 13.15 0.41 1.63
N ILE A 82 14.08 -0.55 1.61
CA ILE A 82 14.46 -1.31 2.81
C ILE A 82 15.69 -0.71 3.53
N ARG A 83 16.26 0.39 3.01
CA ARG A 83 17.40 1.06 3.66
C ARG A 83 17.00 1.49 5.08
N GLY A 84 17.77 1.04 6.08
CA GLY A 84 17.51 1.27 7.52
C GLY A 84 16.75 0.15 8.23
N HIS A 85 16.02 -0.72 7.54
CA HIS A 85 15.23 -1.81 8.13
C HIS A 85 15.67 -3.20 7.65
N GLY A 86 16.64 -3.29 6.75
CA GLY A 86 17.14 -4.55 6.18
C GLY A 86 17.64 -5.57 7.19
N LYS A 87 18.11 -5.11 8.36
CA LYS A 87 18.51 -6.03 9.44
C LYS A 87 17.34 -6.87 9.93
N MET A 88 16.14 -6.26 10.08
CA MET A 88 14.96 -6.99 10.53
C MET A 88 14.58 -8.09 9.54
N VAL A 89 14.46 -7.76 8.24
CA VAL A 89 14.11 -8.75 7.21
C VAL A 89 15.16 -9.85 7.10
N ARG A 90 16.44 -9.47 7.10
CA ARG A 90 17.56 -10.44 7.04
C ARG A 90 17.58 -11.42 8.20
N ASN A 91 17.19 -10.98 9.39
CA ASN A 91 17.12 -11.84 10.57
C ASN A 91 15.80 -12.64 10.57
N LEU A 92 14.69 -12.03 10.16
CA LEU A 92 13.35 -12.64 10.23
C LEU A 92 13.23 -13.87 9.32
N ILE A 93 13.82 -13.83 8.14
CA ILE A 93 13.75 -14.94 7.21
C ILE A 93 14.37 -16.22 7.81
N PRO A 94 15.64 -16.30 8.24
CA PRO A 94 16.19 -17.53 8.79
C PRO A 94 15.69 -17.83 10.21
N VAL A 95 15.70 -16.86 11.12
CA VAL A 95 15.28 -17.10 12.51
C VAL A 95 13.80 -17.40 12.61
N GLY A 96 12.96 -16.64 11.90
CA GLY A 96 11.52 -16.87 11.85
C GLY A 96 11.16 -18.22 11.27
N SER A 97 11.85 -18.65 10.20
CA SER A 97 11.67 -19.96 9.59
C SER A 97 12.02 -21.10 10.55
N ILE A 98 13.18 -21.03 11.19
CA ILE A 98 13.62 -22.07 12.13
C ILE A 98 12.65 -22.17 13.32
N VAL A 99 12.31 -21.05 13.95
CA VAL A 99 11.40 -21.02 15.11
C VAL A 99 10.01 -21.56 14.74
N THR A 100 9.46 -21.13 13.62
CA THR A 100 8.14 -21.59 13.16
C THR A 100 8.17 -23.07 12.80
N CYS A 101 9.19 -23.55 12.12
CA CYS A 101 9.37 -24.96 11.78
C CYS A 101 9.43 -25.83 13.03
N ILE A 102 10.27 -25.49 14.00
CA ILE A 102 10.42 -26.25 15.24
C ILE A 102 9.10 -26.31 16.01
N ILE A 103 8.48 -25.14 16.27
CA ILE A 103 7.24 -25.10 17.05
C ILE A 103 6.11 -25.79 16.30
N GLY A 104 5.98 -25.59 14.99
CA GLY A 104 4.98 -26.26 14.16
C GLY A 104 5.13 -27.78 14.17
N THR A 105 6.36 -28.27 14.04
CA THR A 105 6.68 -29.69 14.11
C THR A 105 6.32 -30.29 15.46
N LEU A 106 6.77 -29.65 16.55
CA LEU A 106 6.51 -30.13 17.91
C LEU A 106 5.02 -30.07 18.25
N ALA A 107 4.33 -29.01 17.83
CA ALA A 107 2.90 -28.88 18.02
C ALA A 107 2.11 -29.98 17.29
N ALA A 108 2.42 -30.23 16.03
CA ALA A 108 1.76 -31.30 15.27
C ALA A 108 2.05 -32.69 15.88
N ARG A 109 3.29 -32.97 16.24
CA ARG A 109 3.70 -34.27 16.82
C ARG A 109 3.03 -34.55 18.17
N TRP A 110 3.04 -33.57 19.08
CA TRP A 110 2.60 -33.82 20.45
C TRP A 110 1.10 -33.58 20.67
N VAL A 111 0.49 -32.70 19.85
CA VAL A 111 -0.94 -32.39 20.03
C VAL A 111 -1.84 -33.26 19.16
N LEU A 112 -1.40 -33.58 17.93
CA LEU A 112 -2.19 -34.36 16.96
C LEU A 112 -1.69 -35.81 16.81
N ASP A 113 -0.58 -36.16 17.47
CA ASP A 113 0.04 -37.50 17.45
C ASP A 113 0.33 -38.03 16.03
N VAL A 114 0.57 -37.14 15.06
CA VAL A 114 0.96 -37.52 13.70
C VAL A 114 2.41 -38.02 13.67
N SER A 115 2.80 -38.77 12.64
CA SER A 115 4.17 -39.25 12.49
C SER A 115 5.18 -38.11 12.41
N TRP A 116 6.43 -38.35 12.83
CA TRP A 116 7.51 -37.36 12.74
C TRP A 116 7.72 -36.82 11.32
N ALA A 117 7.55 -37.68 10.31
CA ALA A 117 7.65 -37.27 8.90
C ALA A 117 6.60 -36.23 8.54
N VAL A 118 5.34 -36.47 8.86
CA VAL A 118 4.24 -35.55 8.61
C VAL A 118 4.37 -34.27 9.46
N ALA A 119 4.78 -34.40 10.73
CA ALA A 119 4.98 -33.27 11.62
C ALA A 119 6.10 -32.32 11.12
N LEU A 120 7.26 -32.86 10.68
CA LEU A 120 8.36 -32.08 10.11
C LEU A 120 7.94 -31.35 8.84
N LEU A 121 7.22 -32.06 7.97
CA LEU A 121 6.74 -31.46 6.72
C LEU A 121 5.68 -30.37 6.98
N PHE A 122 4.76 -30.59 7.94
CA PHE A 122 3.84 -29.54 8.40
C PHE A 122 4.58 -28.33 8.94
N GLY A 123 5.60 -28.53 9.80
CA GLY A 123 6.43 -27.45 10.33
C GLY A 123 7.12 -26.66 9.22
N ALA A 124 7.68 -27.34 8.20
CA ALA A 124 8.35 -26.70 7.07
C ALA A 124 7.36 -25.91 6.19
N ILE A 125 6.20 -26.48 5.86
CA ILE A 125 5.18 -25.80 5.05
C ILE A 125 4.57 -24.61 5.82
N SER A 126 4.39 -24.75 7.13
CA SER A 126 3.80 -23.69 7.96
C SER A 126 4.66 -22.42 8.07
N ILE A 127 5.89 -22.41 7.58
CA ILE A 127 6.73 -21.22 7.49
C ILE A 127 6.20 -20.23 6.45
N VAL A 128 5.66 -20.75 5.35
CA VAL A 128 5.25 -19.99 4.17
C VAL A 128 4.21 -18.92 4.54
N THR A 129 4.56 -17.64 4.38
CA THR A 129 3.64 -16.50 4.47
C THR A 129 3.44 -15.96 3.07
N GLY A 130 2.18 -15.96 2.58
CA GLY A 130 1.93 -15.64 1.18
C GLY A 130 1.80 -14.15 0.88
N PRO A 131 2.49 -13.62 -0.14
CA PRO A 131 2.32 -12.24 -0.60
C PRO A 131 0.91 -11.98 -1.13
N THR A 132 0.24 -13.01 -1.62
CA THR A 132 -1.15 -12.99 -2.10
C THR A 132 -2.16 -12.51 -1.06
N VAL A 133 -1.86 -12.75 0.22
CA VAL A 133 -2.68 -12.33 1.35
C VAL A 133 -2.17 -11.04 1.97
N ILE A 134 -0.85 -10.90 2.08
CA ILE A 134 -0.22 -9.73 2.70
C ILE A 134 -0.54 -8.46 1.93
N ALA A 135 -0.44 -8.44 0.60
CA ALA A 135 -0.65 -7.25 -0.20
C ALA A 135 -2.07 -6.65 -0.06
N PRO A 136 -3.18 -7.42 -0.22
CA PRO A 136 -4.52 -6.92 0.04
C PRO A 136 -4.74 -6.49 1.50
N LEU A 137 -4.15 -7.20 2.46
CA LEU A 137 -4.24 -6.85 3.88
C LEU A 137 -3.59 -5.50 4.17
N LEU A 138 -2.38 -5.25 3.66
CA LEU A 138 -1.67 -3.98 3.82
C LEU A 138 -2.45 -2.82 3.19
N ARG A 139 -3.08 -3.00 2.04
CA ARG A 139 -3.96 -1.99 1.41
C ARG A 139 -5.15 -1.64 2.30
N SER A 140 -5.71 -2.62 3.02
CA SER A 140 -6.85 -2.40 3.91
C SER A 140 -6.47 -1.76 5.24
N VAL A 141 -5.32 -2.16 5.82
CA VAL A 141 -4.87 -1.75 7.16
C VAL A 141 -4.10 -0.43 7.13
N ARG A 142 -3.31 -0.21 6.06
CA ARG A 142 -2.41 0.93 5.87
C ARG A 142 -1.52 1.17 7.09
N PRO A 143 -0.66 0.22 7.45
CA PRO A 143 0.32 0.44 8.50
C PRO A 143 1.42 1.38 8.01
N ASP A 144 2.21 1.94 8.94
CA ASP A 144 3.42 2.69 8.64
C ASP A 144 4.24 2.01 7.53
N SER A 145 4.73 2.79 6.57
CA SER A 145 5.50 2.32 5.40
C SER A 145 6.66 1.39 5.76
N LYS A 146 7.31 1.63 6.89
CA LYS A 146 8.34 0.76 7.47
C LYS A 146 7.85 -0.67 7.72
N LEU A 147 6.69 -0.80 8.38
CA LEU A 147 6.08 -2.10 8.70
C LEU A 147 5.52 -2.78 7.45
N ALA A 148 4.90 -1.99 6.57
CA ALA A 148 4.41 -2.48 5.29
C ALA A 148 5.55 -3.10 4.46
N ASN A 149 6.69 -2.42 4.37
CA ASN A 149 7.85 -2.91 3.64
C ASN A 149 8.45 -4.18 4.27
N ILE A 150 8.58 -4.25 5.60
CA ILE A 150 9.07 -5.47 6.28
C ILE A 150 8.17 -6.67 5.94
N LEU A 151 6.84 -6.52 6.07
CA LEU A 151 5.89 -7.60 5.79
C LEU A 151 5.86 -8.00 4.31
N ARG A 152 5.97 -7.03 3.40
CA ARG A 152 6.02 -7.29 1.96
C ARG A 152 7.28 -8.09 1.59
N TRP A 153 8.45 -7.66 2.06
CA TRP A 153 9.71 -8.37 1.81
C TRP A 153 9.72 -9.76 2.44
N GLU A 154 9.22 -9.90 3.67
CA GLU A 154 9.06 -11.19 4.32
C GLU A 154 8.21 -12.12 3.45
N GLY A 155 6.98 -11.71 3.12
CA GLY A 155 6.03 -12.56 2.41
C GLY A 155 6.50 -13.00 1.02
N ILE A 156 7.23 -12.14 0.29
CA ILE A 156 7.69 -12.48 -1.06
C ILE A 156 8.91 -13.41 -1.02
N ILE A 157 9.85 -13.19 -0.09
CA ILE A 157 11.07 -14.00 -0.03
C ILE A 157 10.83 -15.33 0.66
N ILE A 158 9.98 -15.36 1.70
CA ILE A 158 9.77 -16.59 2.48
C ILE A 158 8.93 -17.62 1.71
N ASP A 159 8.12 -17.19 0.75
CA ASP A 159 7.24 -18.06 -0.02
C ASP A 159 8.04 -19.11 -0.82
N PRO A 160 8.98 -18.74 -1.73
CA PRO A 160 9.82 -19.72 -2.41
C PRO A 160 10.79 -20.47 -1.49
N LEU A 161 11.31 -19.79 -0.44
CA LEU A 161 12.20 -20.45 0.51
C LEU A 161 11.50 -21.51 1.36
N GLY A 162 10.24 -21.26 1.74
CA GLY A 162 9.44 -22.23 2.48
C GLY A 162 9.08 -23.46 1.62
N ALA A 163 8.76 -23.25 0.34
CA ALA A 163 8.57 -24.37 -0.60
C ALA A 163 9.84 -25.20 -0.74
N LEU A 164 11.00 -24.56 -0.89
CA LEU A 164 12.30 -25.24 -0.94
C LEU A 164 12.62 -26.00 0.34
N LEU A 165 12.30 -25.46 1.51
CA LEU A 165 12.49 -26.15 2.77
C LEU A 165 11.59 -27.37 2.90
N ALA A 166 10.34 -27.28 2.42
CA ALA A 166 9.43 -28.44 2.37
C ALA A 166 9.98 -29.54 1.44
N VAL A 167 10.56 -29.19 0.28
CA VAL A 167 11.27 -30.13 -0.59
C VAL A 167 12.44 -30.78 0.14
N LEU A 168 13.26 -30.00 0.83
CA LEU A 168 14.41 -30.51 1.59
C LEU A 168 13.98 -31.53 2.66
N VAL A 169 12.93 -31.19 3.41
CA VAL A 169 12.38 -32.09 4.44
C VAL A 169 11.79 -33.36 3.79
N PHE A 170 11.07 -33.23 2.70
CA PHE A 170 10.49 -34.35 1.97
C PHE A 170 11.58 -35.30 1.43
N GLU A 171 12.61 -34.78 0.77
CA GLU A 171 13.75 -35.56 0.29
C GLU A 171 14.51 -36.24 1.44
N GLY A 172 14.63 -35.55 2.58
CA GLY A 172 15.17 -36.15 3.81
C GLY A 172 14.35 -37.35 4.30
N ILE A 173 13.02 -37.26 4.24
CA ILE A 173 12.11 -38.35 4.63
C ILE A 173 12.25 -39.54 3.66
N VAL A 174 12.25 -39.29 2.36
CA VAL A 174 12.35 -40.32 1.31
C VAL A 174 13.69 -41.04 1.37
N SER A 175 14.76 -40.31 1.63
CA SER A 175 16.13 -40.84 1.71
C SER A 175 16.42 -41.52 3.07
N TRP A 176 15.48 -41.50 4.01
CA TRP A 176 15.63 -42.12 5.33
C TRP A 176 15.89 -43.63 5.20
N GLY A 177 17.09 -44.07 5.54
CA GLY A 177 17.52 -45.47 5.39
C GLY A 177 18.57 -45.68 4.28
N GLN A 178 18.90 -44.71 3.45
CA GLN A 178 19.90 -44.85 2.36
C GLN A 178 21.28 -44.25 2.74
N GLY A 179 21.81 -44.56 3.88
CA GLY A 179 23.23 -44.36 4.29
C GLY A 179 23.83 -42.94 4.28
N ASN A 180 23.36 -42.01 3.46
CA ASN A 180 23.89 -40.63 3.40
C ASN A 180 22.79 -39.59 3.17
N VAL A 181 21.74 -39.62 4.01
CA VAL A 181 20.54 -38.80 3.91
C VAL A 181 20.85 -37.29 3.90
N PHE A 182 21.67 -36.84 4.85
CA PHE A 182 21.98 -35.42 5.03
C PHE A 182 22.76 -34.82 3.84
N GLY A 183 23.76 -35.55 3.34
CA GLY A 183 24.55 -35.10 2.20
C GLY A 183 23.74 -35.00 0.91
N HIS A 184 22.87 -35.97 0.66
CA HIS A 184 22.00 -36.00 -0.52
C HIS A 184 20.94 -34.87 -0.50
N SER A 185 20.23 -34.72 0.61
CA SER A 185 19.23 -33.66 0.77
C SER A 185 19.85 -32.26 0.69
N LEU A 186 21.03 -32.05 1.29
CA LEU A 186 21.75 -30.78 1.21
C LEU A 186 22.24 -30.48 -0.21
N TYR A 187 22.67 -31.50 -0.96
CA TYR A 187 23.05 -31.35 -2.37
C TYR A 187 21.85 -30.95 -3.23
N ILE A 188 20.68 -31.60 -3.09
CA ILE A 188 19.46 -31.24 -3.83
C ILE A 188 19.05 -29.81 -3.48
N PHE A 189 19.00 -29.47 -2.21
CA PHE A 189 18.68 -28.10 -1.77
C PHE A 189 19.65 -27.06 -2.35
N GLY A 190 20.95 -27.30 -2.26
CA GLY A 190 21.96 -26.41 -2.83
C GLY A 190 21.86 -26.28 -4.36
N LYS A 191 21.60 -27.41 -5.06
CA LYS A 191 21.33 -27.41 -6.51
C LYS A 191 20.11 -26.56 -6.85
N THR A 192 18.98 -26.77 -6.16
CA THR A 192 17.72 -26.05 -6.42
C THR A 192 17.88 -24.55 -6.14
N LEU A 193 18.56 -24.19 -5.06
CA LEU A 193 18.87 -22.81 -4.73
C LEU A 193 19.77 -22.15 -5.79
N ALA A 194 20.83 -22.84 -6.22
CA ALA A 194 21.77 -22.34 -7.22
C ALA A 194 21.09 -22.19 -8.59
N VAL A 195 20.34 -23.17 -9.04
CA VAL A 195 19.58 -23.14 -10.31
C VAL A 195 18.59 -21.98 -10.28
N GLY A 196 17.76 -21.89 -9.24
CA GLY A 196 16.75 -20.84 -9.12
C GLY A 196 17.36 -19.43 -9.11
N PHE A 197 18.42 -19.24 -8.36
CA PHE A 197 19.09 -17.94 -8.29
C PHE A 197 19.80 -17.57 -9.59
N LEU A 198 20.60 -18.47 -10.17
CA LEU A 198 21.38 -18.20 -11.38
C LEU A 198 20.47 -17.97 -12.58
N ILE A 199 19.50 -18.85 -12.82
CA ILE A 199 18.55 -18.70 -13.93
C ILE A 199 17.72 -17.42 -13.74
N GLY A 200 17.23 -17.15 -12.53
CA GLY A 200 16.46 -15.95 -12.23
C GLY A 200 17.24 -14.67 -12.46
N ALA A 201 18.50 -14.61 -12.00
CA ALA A 201 19.37 -13.46 -12.20
C ALA A 201 19.70 -13.22 -13.68
N ILE A 202 20.05 -14.28 -14.42
CA ILE A 202 20.33 -14.21 -15.86
C ILE A 202 19.08 -13.77 -16.62
N ALA A 203 17.93 -14.40 -16.36
CA ALA A 203 16.68 -14.08 -17.03
C ALA A 203 16.23 -12.65 -16.72
N GLY A 204 16.33 -12.21 -15.47
CA GLY A 204 16.02 -10.84 -15.06
C GLY A 204 16.91 -9.81 -15.75
N TYR A 205 18.20 -10.08 -15.83
CA TYR A 205 19.15 -9.23 -16.53
C TYR A 205 18.88 -9.16 -18.04
N LEU A 206 18.66 -10.31 -18.70
CA LEU A 206 18.37 -10.37 -20.14
C LEU A 206 17.06 -9.65 -20.48
N ASN A 207 15.97 -9.96 -19.77
CA ASN A 207 14.68 -9.30 -20.00
C ASN A 207 14.76 -7.79 -19.73
N GLY A 208 15.46 -7.38 -18.66
CA GLY A 208 15.70 -5.98 -18.38
C GLY A 208 16.47 -5.24 -19.48
N ILE A 209 17.46 -5.88 -20.13
CA ILE A 209 18.17 -5.31 -21.29
C ILE A 209 17.23 -5.19 -22.50
N VAL A 210 16.45 -6.24 -22.80
CA VAL A 210 15.50 -6.25 -23.94
C VAL A 210 14.51 -5.10 -23.82
N LEU A 211 13.96 -4.88 -22.62
CA LEU A 211 13.03 -3.79 -22.34
C LEU A 211 13.70 -2.41 -22.42
N ARG A 212 14.88 -2.25 -21.78
CA ARG A 212 15.62 -0.99 -21.76
C ARG A 212 16.09 -0.55 -23.15
N LYS A 213 16.49 -1.50 -23.98
CA LYS A 213 16.95 -1.21 -25.36
C LYS A 213 15.81 -1.15 -26.39
N HIS A 214 14.55 -1.31 -25.95
CA HIS A 214 13.38 -1.33 -26.83
C HIS A 214 13.51 -2.32 -28.00
N TRP A 215 14.09 -3.51 -27.76
CA TRP A 215 14.23 -4.54 -28.82
C TRP A 215 12.88 -5.14 -29.24
N ILE A 216 11.87 -5.02 -28.37
CA ILE A 216 10.49 -5.40 -28.66
C ILE A 216 9.59 -4.16 -28.60
N PRO A 217 8.54 -4.08 -29.43
CA PRO A 217 7.58 -2.98 -29.42
C PRO A 217 6.90 -2.84 -28.07
N GLN A 218 6.54 -1.61 -27.69
CA GLN A 218 5.99 -1.31 -26.37
C GLN A 218 4.70 -2.10 -26.04
N TYR A 219 3.83 -2.34 -27.03
CA TYR A 219 2.61 -3.14 -26.84
C TYR A 219 2.88 -4.62 -26.52
N LEU A 220 4.08 -5.13 -26.81
CA LEU A 220 4.50 -6.51 -26.48
C LEU A 220 5.25 -6.60 -25.15
N HIS A 221 5.60 -5.50 -24.48
CA HIS A 221 6.39 -5.53 -23.24
C HIS A 221 5.73 -6.42 -22.19
N ASN A 222 4.42 -6.28 -21.99
CA ASN A 222 3.67 -7.02 -20.98
C ASN A 222 3.54 -8.50 -21.32
N ALA A 223 3.06 -8.80 -22.53
CA ALA A 223 2.88 -10.17 -22.98
C ALA A 223 4.23 -10.90 -23.13
N GLY A 224 5.23 -10.24 -23.71
CA GLY A 224 6.58 -10.78 -23.89
C GLY A 224 7.27 -11.10 -22.55
N THR A 225 7.21 -10.19 -21.59
CA THR A 225 7.75 -10.42 -20.25
C THR A 225 7.04 -11.58 -19.55
N LEU A 226 5.70 -11.66 -19.65
CA LEU A 226 4.94 -12.74 -19.05
C LEU A 226 5.28 -14.09 -19.66
N THR A 227 5.29 -14.17 -20.99
CA THR A 227 5.61 -15.42 -21.72
C THR A 227 7.04 -15.86 -21.45
N PHE A 228 8.01 -14.92 -21.46
CA PHE A 228 9.41 -15.22 -21.15
C PHE A 228 9.56 -15.74 -19.72
N MET A 229 8.90 -15.12 -18.76
CA MET A 229 8.91 -15.53 -17.36
C MET A 229 8.33 -16.95 -17.17
N LEU A 230 7.20 -17.26 -17.82
CA LEU A 230 6.60 -18.60 -17.77
C LEU A 230 7.51 -19.66 -18.38
N GLY A 231 8.17 -19.34 -19.50
CA GLY A 231 9.15 -20.23 -20.11
C GLY A 231 10.35 -20.50 -19.19
N VAL A 232 10.89 -19.45 -18.58
CA VAL A 232 12.01 -19.56 -17.64
C VAL A 232 11.61 -20.34 -16.37
N TYR A 233 10.39 -20.12 -15.87
CA TYR A 233 9.82 -20.90 -14.76
C TYR A 233 9.78 -22.39 -15.08
N ALA A 234 9.26 -22.78 -16.25
CA ALA A 234 9.15 -24.16 -16.68
C ALA A 234 10.54 -24.80 -16.86
N ILE A 235 11.47 -24.12 -17.55
CA ILE A 235 12.85 -24.62 -17.73
C ILE A 235 13.55 -24.81 -16.38
N SER A 236 13.37 -23.88 -15.45
CA SER A 236 13.98 -24.00 -14.12
C SER A 236 13.46 -25.25 -13.37
N ASN A 237 12.15 -25.50 -13.40
CA ASN A 237 11.55 -26.65 -12.74
C ASN A 237 11.99 -28.00 -13.36
N GLU A 238 12.26 -28.05 -14.67
CA GLU A 238 12.83 -29.24 -15.31
C GLU A 238 14.27 -29.51 -14.86
N LEU A 239 15.07 -28.44 -14.63
CA LEU A 239 16.45 -28.60 -14.19
C LEU A 239 16.59 -28.95 -12.71
N ALA A 240 15.71 -28.39 -11.89
CA ALA A 240 15.66 -28.67 -10.44
C ALA A 240 14.23 -28.47 -9.94
N HIS A 241 13.66 -29.50 -9.34
CA HIS A 241 12.30 -29.50 -8.83
C HIS A 241 12.04 -28.29 -7.90
N GLU A 242 10.90 -27.60 -8.09
CA GLU A 242 10.47 -26.42 -7.30
C GLU A 242 11.42 -25.19 -7.35
N SER A 243 12.45 -25.20 -8.22
CA SER A 243 13.32 -24.03 -8.38
C SER A 243 12.64 -22.85 -9.09
N GLY A 244 11.59 -23.09 -9.87
CA GLY A 244 10.92 -22.10 -10.68
C GLY A 244 10.33 -20.93 -9.88
N LEU A 245 9.77 -21.19 -8.69
CA LEU A 245 9.25 -20.14 -7.82
C LEU A 245 10.37 -19.17 -7.35
N LEU A 246 11.52 -19.70 -7.00
CA LEU A 246 12.68 -18.88 -6.67
C LEU A 246 13.20 -18.13 -7.89
N THR A 247 13.22 -18.79 -9.05
CA THR A 247 13.65 -18.20 -10.32
C THR A 247 12.85 -16.95 -10.68
N VAL A 248 11.53 -17.02 -10.65
CA VAL A 248 10.66 -15.88 -11.00
C VAL A 248 10.76 -14.75 -9.96
N THR A 249 10.95 -15.11 -8.68
CA THR A 249 11.15 -14.14 -7.60
C THR A 249 12.47 -13.38 -7.80
N VAL A 250 13.57 -14.08 -8.04
CA VAL A 250 14.88 -13.46 -8.30
C VAL A 250 14.85 -12.63 -9.58
N MET A 251 14.23 -13.13 -10.65
CA MET A 251 14.04 -12.42 -11.91
C MET A 251 13.32 -11.09 -11.69
N GLY A 252 12.22 -11.08 -10.95
CA GLY A 252 11.46 -9.87 -10.66
C GLY A 252 12.24 -8.87 -9.80
N ILE A 253 12.90 -9.32 -8.70
CA ILE A 253 13.76 -8.47 -7.87
C ILE A 253 14.90 -7.86 -8.70
N TRP A 254 15.52 -8.66 -9.58
CA TRP A 254 16.61 -8.18 -10.44
C TRP A 254 16.14 -7.05 -11.34
N MET A 255 15.02 -7.25 -12.04
CA MET A 255 14.42 -6.24 -12.92
C MET A 255 14.00 -4.98 -12.14
N ALA A 256 13.38 -5.13 -10.96
CA ALA A 256 12.95 -4.02 -10.10
C ALA A 256 14.09 -3.08 -9.67
N ASN A 257 15.31 -3.60 -9.61
CA ASN A 257 16.49 -2.86 -9.17
C ASN A 257 17.44 -2.46 -10.31
N MET A 258 17.10 -2.77 -11.57
CA MET A 258 17.80 -2.28 -12.74
C MET A 258 17.39 -0.84 -13.06
N LYS A 259 18.37 0.01 -13.41
CA LYS A 259 18.09 1.39 -13.82
C LYS A 259 17.47 1.43 -15.22
N GLN A 260 16.52 2.34 -15.45
CA GLN A 260 15.91 2.64 -16.75
C GLN A 260 15.13 1.47 -17.39
N VAL A 261 14.63 0.54 -16.61
CA VAL A 261 13.67 -0.47 -17.10
C VAL A 261 12.26 0.08 -16.89
N PRO A 262 11.39 0.13 -17.93
CA PRO A 262 10.02 0.64 -17.82
C PRO A 262 9.12 -0.38 -17.09
N ILE A 263 9.22 -0.44 -15.75
CA ILE A 263 8.50 -1.42 -14.93
C ILE A 263 7.04 -1.01 -14.71
N ASP A 264 6.75 0.30 -14.68
CA ASP A 264 5.43 0.81 -14.29
C ASP A 264 4.33 0.31 -15.22
N SER A 265 4.54 0.33 -16.54
CA SER A 265 3.57 -0.23 -17.51
C SER A 265 3.34 -1.75 -17.36
N ILE A 266 4.36 -2.46 -16.88
CA ILE A 266 4.27 -3.90 -16.62
C ILE A 266 3.46 -4.15 -15.34
N LEU A 267 3.63 -3.30 -14.32
CA LEU A 267 2.91 -3.41 -13.05
C LEU A 267 1.42 -3.16 -13.21
N GLU A 268 1.00 -2.13 -13.95
CA GLU A 268 -0.43 -1.83 -14.19
C GLU A 268 -1.19 -3.00 -14.82
N PHE A 269 -0.64 -3.59 -15.89
CA PHE A 269 -1.27 -4.74 -16.54
C PHE A 269 -1.36 -5.95 -15.61
N LYS A 270 -0.29 -6.23 -14.86
CA LYS A 270 -0.20 -7.40 -14.00
C LYS A 270 -1.06 -7.29 -12.75
N GLU A 271 -1.31 -6.08 -12.24
CA GLU A 271 -2.17 -5.89 -11.07
C GLU A 271 -3.58 -6.43 -11.34
N SER A 272 -4.17 -6.14 -12.49
CA SER A 272 -5.48 -6.66 -12.88
C SER A 272 -5.48 -8.19 -13.03
N LEU A 273 -4.42 -8.74 -13.62
CA LEU A 273 -4.26 -10.18 -13.78
C LEU A 273 -4.11 -10.89 -12.44
N SER A 274 -3.33 -10.34 -11.53
CA SER A 274 -3.15 -10.91 -10.18
C SER A 274 -4.42 -10.88 -9.36
N VAL A 275 -5.22 -9.83 -9.43
CA VAL A 275 -6.53 -9.79 -8.76
C VAL A 275 -7.42 -10.95 -9.24
N LEU A 276 -7.47 -11.22 -10.53
CA LEU A 276 -8.23 -12.35 -11.09
C LEU A 276 -7.65 -13.70 -10.65
N LEU A 277 -6.33 -13.88 -10.76
CA LEU A 277 -5.65 -15.14 -10.39
C LEU A 277 -5.77 -15.42 -8.90
N ILE A 278 -5.52 -14.44 -8.03
CA ILE A 278 -5.66 -14.58 -6.58
C ILE A 278 -7.11 -14.98 -6.25
N SER A 279 -8.09 -14.32 -6.84
CA SER A 279 -9.50 -14.60 -6.56
C SER A 279 -9.87 -16.00 -7.00
N ALA A 280 -9.50 -16.41 -8.22
CA ALA A 280 -9.75 -17.75 -8.72
C ALA A 280 -9.09 -18.82 -7.85
N LEU A 281 -7.83 -18.62 -7.47
CA LEU A 281 -7.09 -19.54 -6.62
C LEU A 281 -7.74 -19.71 -5.24
N PHE A 282 -8.18 -18.63 -4.58
CA PHE A 282 -8.85 -18.74 -3.29
C PHE A 282 -10.19 -19.47 -3.38
N ILE A 283 -10.98 -19.21 -4.43
CA ILE A 283 -12.25 -19.92 -4.67
C ILE A 283 -11.99 -21.40 -4.93
N ILE A 284 -11.06 -21.73 -5.82
CA ILE A 284 -10.71 -23.10 -6.18
C ILE A 284 -10.20 -23.88 -4.95
N LEU A 285 -9.29 -23.28 -4.19
CA LEU A 285 -8.74 -23.93 -3.00
C LEU A 285 -9.77 -24.07 -1.88
N ALA A 286 -10.61 -23.08 -1.66
CA ALA A 286 -11.67 -23.14 -0.65
C ALA A 286 -12.76 -24.15 -1.04
N ALA A 287 -13.03 -24.35 -2.33
CA ALA A 287 -13.95 -25.38 -2.81
C ALA A 287 -13.48 -26.82 -2.57
N ARG A 288 -12.20 -27.03 -2.26
CA ARG A 288 -11.60 -28.33 -1.94
C ARG A 288 -11.63 -28.69 -0.45
N VAL A 289 -12.17 -27.83 0.40
CA VAL A 289 -12.19 -28.07 1.85
C VAL A 289 -13.12 -29.23 2.20
N GLU A 290 -12.59 -30.26 2.85
CA GLU A 290 -13.35 -31.41 3.36
C GLU A 290 -13.61 -31.24 4.85
N PHE A 291 -14.86 -30.96 5.22
CA PHE A 291 -15.23 -30.73 6.63
C PHE A 291 -15.11 -31.99 7.49
N SER A 292 -15.31 -33.20 6.91
CA SER A 292 -15.12 -34.46 7.61
C SER A 292 -13.69 -34.64 8.11
N ALA A 293 -12.70 -34.41 7.25
CA ALA A 293 -11.30 -34.50 7.60
C ALA A 293 -10.86 -33.46 8.65
N ILE A 294 -11.49 -32.28 8.64
CA ILE A 294 -11.26 -31.25 9.66
C ILE A 294 -11.85 -31.69 11.01
N ALA A 295 -13.05 -32.29 11.01
CA ALA A 295 -13.72 -32.72 12.23
C ALA A 295 -12.93 -33.86 12.95
N GLU A 296 -12.25 -34.72 12.20
CA GLU A 296 -11.40 -35.80 12.74
C GLU A 296 -10.20 -35.24 13.54
N LEU A 297 -9.67 -34.05 13.20
CA LEU A 297 -8.55 -33.42 13.92
C LEU A 297 -8.96 -32.86 15.29
N GLY A 298 -10.24 -32.65 15.52
CA GLY A 298 -10.81 -32.22 16.79
C GLY A 298 -10.21 -30.94 17.38
N TRP A 299 -10.19 -30.86 18.70
CA TRP A 299 -9.63 -29.69 19.44
C TRP A 299 -8.12 -29.53 19.28
N GLY A 300 -7.40 -30.60 18.95
CA GLY A 300 -5.96 -30.55 18.70
C GLY A 300 -5.58 -29.56 17.60
N LEU A 301 -6.41 -29.45 16.56
CA LEU A 301 -6.25 -28.47 15.49
C LEU A 301 -6.22 -27.03 16.04
N VAL A 302 -7.18 -26.67 16.89
CA VAL A 302 -7.26 -25.32 17.48
C VAL A 302 -6.03 -25.01 18.32
N VAL A 303 -5.53 -25.99 19.08
CA VAL A 303 -4.31 -25.84 19.89
C VAL A 303 -3.08 -25.62 19.00
N VAL A 304 -2.92 -26.39 17.92
CA VAL A 304 -1.80 -26.20 16.97
C VAL A 304 -1.84 -24.83 16.33
N LEU A 305 -3.01 -24.38 15.87
CA LEU A 305 -3.19 -23.05 15.30
C LEU A 305 -2.87 -21.95 16.31
N ALA A 306 -3.34 -22.07 17.55
CA ALA A 306 -3.05 -21.13 18.62
C ALA A 306 -1.55 -21.06 18.94
N LEU A 307 -0.86 -22.21 19.01
CA LEU A 307 0.59 -22.26 19.22
C LEU A 307 1.37 -21.57 18.10
N LEU A 308 0.98 -21.78 16.84
CA LEU A 308 1.63 -21.11 15.71
C LEU A 308 1.41 -19.59 15.72
N MET A 309 0.18 -19.14 16.03
CA MET A 309 -0.17 -17.72 16.01
C MET A 309 0.31 -16.97 17.23
N LEU A 310 0.15 -17.54 18.44
CA LEU A 310 0.37 -16.86 19.71
C LEU A 310 1.75 -17.13 20.34
N VAL A 311 2.44 -18.18 19.90
CA VAL A 311 3.78 -18.54 20.42
C VAL A 311 4.84 -18.45 19.33
N ALA A 312 4.69 -19.19 18.24
CA ALA A 312 5.73 -19.27 17.20
C ALA A 312 5.98 -17.89 16.54
N ARG A 313 4.93 -17.21 16.15
CA ARG A 313 5.05 -15.92 15.48
C ARG A 313 5.62 -14.82 16.38
N PRO A 314 5.10 -14.55 17.60
CA PRO A 314 5.72 -13.59 18.51
C PRO A 314 7.19 -13.92 18.80
N LEU A 315 7.50 -15.18 19.12
CA LEU A 315 8.88 -15.58 19.40
C LEU A 315 9.80 -15.32 18.20
N SER A 316 9.36 -15.65 16.98
CA SER A 316 10.09 -15.36 15.75
C SER A 316 10.39 -13.86 15.59
N ILE A 317 9.39 -12.99 15.82
CA ILE A 317 9.56 -11.54 15.69
C ILE A 317 10.48 -10.99 16.76
N PHE A 318 10.28 -11.35 18.04
CA PHE A 318 11.10 -10.82 19.13
C PHE A 318 12.57 -11.25 19.01
N LEU A 319 12.85 -12.49 18.62
CA LEU A 319 14.22 -12.96 18.37
C LEU A 319 14.85 -12.25 17.16
N SER A 320 14.11 -12.10 16.07
CA SER A 320 14.60 -11.43 14.85
C SER A 320 14.80 -9.93 15.04
N ALA A 321 14.06 -9.32 15.96
CA ALA A 321 14.15 -7.90 16.26
C ALA A 321 15.35 -7.53 17.17
N ILE A 322 16.14 -8.49 17.60
CA ILE A 322 17.36 -8.22 18.40
C ILE A 322 18.34 -7.39 17.54
N GLY A 323 18.77 -6.25 18.09
CA GLY A 323 19.68 -5.32 17.40
C GLY A 323 19.01 -4.49 16.29
N THR A 324 17.69 -4.39 16.26
CA THR A 324 16.91 -3.52 15.36
C THR A 324 16.27 -2.35 16.12
N ASN A 325 15.96 -1.26 15.39
CA ASN A 325 15.36 -0.04 15.97
C ASN A 325 13.82 -0.10 15.92
N LEU A 326 13.22 -1.27 16.21
CA LEU A 326 11.77 -1.43 16.25
C LEU A 326 11.22 -1.15 17.66
N ASN A 327 10.17 -0.34 17.74
CA ASN A 327 9.43 -0.10 18.97
C ASN A 327 8.64 -1.35 19.39
N TRP A 328 8.30 -1.48 20.68
CA TRP A 328 7.52 -2.61 21.18
C TRP A 328 6.15 -2.75 20.49
N ARG A 329 5.51 -1.62 20.12
CA ARG A 329 4.22 -1.58 19.40
C ARG A 329 4.36 -2.13 17.98
N GLU A 330 5.43 -1.76 17.29
CA GLU A 330 5.78 -2.28 15.96
C GLU A 330 6.04 -3.79 16.00
N LYS A 331 6.80 -4.26 17.01
CA LYS A 331 7.06 -5.70 17.22
C LYS A 331 5.77 -6.46 17.49
N LEU A 332 4.88 -5.92 18.30
CA LEU A 332 3.60 -6.56 18.61
C LEU A 332 2.68 -6.63 17.37
N PHE A 333 2.64 -5.59 16.55
CA PHE A 333 1.92 -5.60 15.29
C PHE A 333 2.47 -6.65 14.33
N LEU A 334 3.80 -6.70 14.11
CA LEU A 334 4.44 -7.72 13.27
C LEU A 334 4.22 -9.14 13.81
N SER A 335 4.15 -9.29 15.13
CA SER A 335 3.87 -10.58 15.78
C SER A 335 2.43 -11.08 15.52
N TRP A 336 1.51 -10.17 15.25
CA TRP A 336 0.13 -10.54 14.94
C TRP A 336 -0.07 -10.89 13.47
N ILE A 337 0.64 -10.20 12.56
CA ILE A 337 0.43 -10.33 11.12
C ILE A 337 1.39 -11.39 10.52
N ALA A 338 0.84 -12.53 10.16
CA ALA A 338 1.52 -13.58 9.39
C ALA A 338 0.50 -14.48 8.68
N PRO A 339 -0.28 -13.95 7.73
CA PRO A 339 -1.26 -14.76 7.04
C PRO A 339 -0.55 -15.80 6.15
N ARG A 340 -1.07 -17.01 6.13
CA ARG A 340 -0.51 -18.10 5.31
C ARG A 340 -1.04 -18.02 3.89
N GLY A 341 -0.17 -18.39 2.92
CA GLY A 341 -0.47 -18.24 1.50
C GLY A 341 -0.91 -19.51 0.79
N ILE A 342 -1.26 -19.34 -0.48
CA ILE A 342 -1.77 -20.40 -1.36
C ILE A 342 -0.69 -21.43 -1.67
N VAL A 343 0.58 -21.03 -1.73
CA VAL A 343 1.71 -21.94 -1.97
C VAL A 343 1.77 -23.04 -0.92
N ALA A 344 1.52 -22.70 0.35
CA ALA A 344 1.44 -23.69 1.42
C ALA A 344 0.37 -24.77 1.14
N ALA A 345 -0.80 -24.38 0.65
CA ALA A 345 -1.86 -25.32 0.29
C ALA A 345 -1.47 -26.23 -0.89
N ALA A 346 -0.90 -25.67 -1.95
CA ALA A 346 -0.46 -26.42 -3.12
C ALA A 346 0.63 -27.44 -2.76
N VAL A 347 1.66 -26.97 -2.05
CA VAL A 347 2.79 -27.81 -1.61
C VAL A 347 2.32 -28.91 -0.64
N SER A 348 1.39 -28.60 0.27
CA SER A 348 0.83 -29.59 1.20
C SER A 348 0.10 -30.72 0.48
N ALA A 349 -0.70 -30.40 -0.54
CA ALA A 349 -1.44 -31.37 -1.31
C ALA A 349 -0.50 -32.30 -2.12
N LEU A 350 0.54 -31.72 -2.73
CA LEU A 350 1.54 -32.48 -3.48
C LEU A 350 2.26 -33.50 -2.58
N PHE A 351 2.80 -33.03 -1.46
CA PHE A 351 3.58 -33.90 -0.58
C PHE A 351 2.72 -34.86 0.25
N ALA A 352 1.48 -34.49 0.60
CA ALA A 352 0.54 -35.45 1.22
C ALA A 352 0.30 -36.63 0.31
N PHE A 353 0.04 -36.41 -0.98
CA PHE A 353 -0.15 -37.45 -1.96
C PHE A 353 1.09 -38.35 -2.13
N GLN A 354 2.28 -37.78 -2.17
CA GLN A 354 3.53 -38.52 -2.29
C GLN A 354 3.82 -39.34 -1.02
N LEU A 355 3.60 -38.79 0.19
CA LEU A 355 3.77 -39.54 1.45
C LEU A 355 2.75 -40.68 1.60
N GLN A 356 1.51 -40.50 1.15
CA GLN A 356 0.52 -41.56 1.13
C GLN A 356 0.97 -42.74 0.26
N LYS A 357 1.55 -42.48 -0.92
CA LYS A 357 2.14 -43.50 -1.78
C LYS A 357 3.29 -44.28 -1.11
N LEU A 358 4.01 -43.61 -0.19
CA LEU A 358 5.10 -44.20 0.60
C LEU A 358 4.59 -44.93 1.85
N GLY A 359 3.27 -45.04 2.08
CA GLY A 359 2.66 -45.78 3.18
C GLY A 359 2.51 -44.98 4.49
N TYR A 360 2.65 -43.65 4.48
CA TYR A 360 2.39 -42.83 5.67
C TYR A 360 0.89 -42.51 5.77
N GLU A 361 0.13 -43.33 6.53
CA GLU A 361 -1.33 -43.15 6.71
C GLU A 361 -1.69 -41.76 7.27
N SER A 362 -0.90 -41.22 8.21
CA SER A 362 -1.13 -39.90 8.80
C SER A 362 -0.93 -38.74 7.82
N ALA A 363 -0.42 -38.95 6.60
CA ALA A 363 -0.21 -37.93 5.60
C ALA A 363 -1.51 -37.24 5.13
N GLY A 364 -2.65 -37.93 5.24
CA GLY A 364 -3.98 -37.36 4.96
C GLY A 364 -4.33 -36.15 5.83
N ALA A 365 -3.79 -36.07 7.03
CA ALA A 365 -4.01 -34.92 7.92
C ALA A 365 -3.32 -33.62 7.48
N LEU A 366 -2.28 -33.69 6.62
CA LEU A 366 -1.45 -32.55 6.24
C LEU A 366 -2.25 -31.46 5.51
N VAL A 367 -3.10 -31.86 4.56
CA VAL A 367 -3.90 -30.93 3.76
C VAL A 367 -4.93 -30.20 4.62
N PRO A 368 -5.81 -30.87 5.39
CA PRO A 368 -6.75 -30.19 6.28
C PRO A 368 -6.07 -29.27 7.29
N LEU A 369 -4.93 -29.67 7.86
CA LEU A 369 -4.15 -28.84 8.79
C LEU A 369 -3.70 -27.53 8.16
N ILE A 370 -3.08 -27.58 6.97
CA ILE A 370 -2.58 -26.38 6.27
C ILE A 370 -3.75 -25.52 5.82
N PHE A 371 -4.84 -26.10 5.29
CA PHE A 371 -6.03 -25.35 4.90
C PHE A 371 -6.64 -24.59 6.09
N MET A 372 -6.79 -25.25 7.23
CA MET A 372 -7.32 -24.60 8.43
C MET A 372 -6.37 -23.53 8.97
N LEU A 373 -5.06 -23.74 8.86
CA LEU A 373 -4.08 -22.71 9.20
C LEU A 373 -4.24 -21.47 8.30
N ILE A 374 -4.44 -21.65 7.00
CA ILE A 374 -4.71 -20.56 6.06
C ILE A 374 -6.02 -19.85 6.42
N ILE A 375 -7.12 -20.58 6.51
CA ILE A 375 -8.44 -20.02 6.79
C ILE A 375 -8.44 -19.26 8.13
N ALA A 376 -7.89 -19.85 9.19
CA ALA A 376 -7.86 -19.25 10.51
C ALA A 376 -6.99 -17.98 10.53
N THR A 377 -5.75 -18.03 9.99
CA THR A 377 -4.86 -16.88 9.96
C THR A 377 -5.41 -15.77 9.09
N VAL A 378 -5.89 -16.08 7.89
CA VAL A 378 -6.45 -15.09 6.97
C VAL A 378 -7.70 -14.43 7.55
N THR A 379 -8.65 -15.24 8.06
CA THR A 379 -9.91 -14.71 8.60
C THR A 379 -9.67 -13.86 9.84
N LEU A 380 -8.96 -14.40 10.83
CA LEU A 380 -8.73 -13.72 12.10
C LEU A 380 -7.93 -12.42 11.89
N GLN A 381 -6.85 -12.48 11.12
CA GLN A 381 -6.00 -11.32 10.87
C GLN A 381 -6.69 -10.28 9.98
N SER A 382 -7.47 -10.69 8.98
CA SER A 382 -8.22 -9.73 8.15
C SER A 382 -9.23 -8.92 8.96
N ILE A 383 -9.88 -9.53 9.95
CA ILE A 383 -10.84 -8.85 10.82
C ILE A 383 -10.13 -7.97 11.86
N THR A 384 -9.05 -8.47 12.44
CA THR A 384 -8.41 -7.85 13.62
C THR A 384 -7.24 -6.93 13.28
N ALA A 385 -6.63 -7.01 12.10
CA ALA A 385 -5.43 -6.25 11.75
C ALA A 385 -5.64 -4.73 11.80
N ARG A 386 -6.77 -4.23 11.27
CA ARG A 386 -7.09 -2.80 11.27
C ARG A 386 -7.34 -2.24 12.68
N PRO A 387 -8.20 -2.86 13.54
CA PRO A 387 -8.33 -2.42 14.93
C PRO A 387 -7.01 -2.54 15.70
N MET A 388 -6.21 -3.60 15.45
CA MET A 388 -4.90 -3.78 16.09
C MET A 388 -3.91 -2.68 15.70
N ALA A 389 -3.83 -2.31 14.41
CA ALA A 389 -2.98 -1.23 13.93
C ALA A 389 -3.34 0.12 14.58
N ARG A 390 -4.65 0.40 14.75
CA ARG A 390 -5.14 1.61 15.41
C ARG A 390 -4.83 1.59 16.91
N LEU A 391 -5.08 0.47 17.59
CA LEU A 391 -4.80 0.31 19.03
C LEU A 391 -3.32 0.52 19.34
N LEU A 392 -2.44 -0.03 18.52
CA LEU A 392 -0.99 0.10 18.65
C LEU A 392 -0.44 1.42 18.12
N LYS A 393 -1.28 2.26 17.49
CA LYS A 393 -0.90 3.53 16.86
C LYS A 393 0.23 3.35 15.82
N VAL A 394 0.15 2.30 15.02
CA VAL A 394 1.07 1.98 13.92
C VAL A 394 0.41 2.09 12.54
N ALA A 395 -0.85 2.50 12.48
CA ALA A 395 -1.52 2.85 11.24
C ALA A 395 -1.07 4.24 10.77
N GLU A 396 -0.89 4.39 9.46
CA GLU A 396 -0.70 5.71 8.88
C GLU A 396 -1.87 6.64 9.25
N PRO A 397 -1.59 7.93 9.50
CA PRO A 397 -2.64 8.91 9.72
C PRO A 397 -3.61 8.91 8.53
N ALA A 398 -4.88 9.20 8.79
CA ALA A 398 -5.87 9.29 7.74
C ALA A 398 -5.43 10.30 6.68
N GLU A 399 -5.62 9.99 5.40
CA GLU A 399 -5.24 10.83 4.25
C GLU A 399 -6.21 12.03 4.12
N TYR A 400 -6.19 12.95 5.09
CA TYR A 400 -7.01 14.17 5.04
C TYR A 400 -6.20 15.42 4.68
N GLY A 401 -4.89 15.29 4.58
CA GLY A 401 -3.97 16.37 4.26
C GLY A 401 -3.96 16.77 2.78
N PHE A 402 -3.23 17.84 2.49
CA PHE A 402 -3.17 18.46 1.16
C PHE A 402 -1.73 18.55 0.64
N LEU A 403 -1.55 18.08 -0.61
CA LEU A 403 -0.42 18.48 -1.43
C LEU A 403 -0.81 19.76 -2.16
N ILE A 404 -0.07 20.85 -1.95
CA ILE A 404 -0.29 22.13 -2.63
C ILE A 404 0.79 22.34 -3.69
N LEU A 405 0.39 22.40 -4.95
CA LEU A 405 1.30 22.78 -6.04
C LEU A 405 1.48 24.28 -6.08
N GLY A 406 2.73 24.71 -5.86
CA GLY A 406 3.14 26.07 -5.65
C GLY A 406 3.47 26.36 -4.18
N ALA A 407 4.51 27.16 -3.95
CA ALA A 407 4.86 27.73 -2.65
C ALA A 407 4.84 29.26 -2.68
N ASN A 408 4.03 29.82 -3.59
CA ASN A 408 3.80 31.26 -3.73
C ASN A 408 3.09 31.84 -2.49
N PRO A 409 2.98 33.18 -2.35
CA PRO A 409 2.37 33.80 -1.18
C PRO A 409 0.96 33.32 -0.85
N VAL A 410 0.11 33.07 -1.86
CA VAL A 410 -1.25 32.53 -1.68
C VAL A 410 -1.20 31.12 -1.10
N ALA A 411 -0.40 30.25 -1.70
CA ALA A 411 -0.24 28.86 -1.25
C ALA A 411 0.31 28.78 0.17
N ARG A 412 1.28 29.63 0.54
CA ARG A 412 1.82 29.70 1.90
C ARG A 412 0.80 30.16 2.92
N MET A 413 0.00 31.19 2.59
CA MET A 413 -1.08 31.65 3.46
C MET A 413 -2.11 30.54 3.72
N ILE A 414 -2.51 29.82 2.68
CA ILE A 414 -3.44 28.67 2.78
C ILE A 414 -2.80 27.54 3.60
N GLY A 415 -1.57 27.15 3.28
CA GLY A 415 -0.85 26.12 4.02
C GLY A 415 -0.67 26.45 5.50
N GLY A 416 -0.35 27.72 5.81
CA GLY A 416 -0.24 28.20 7.19
C GLY A 416 -1.57 28.17 7.94
N ALA A 417 -2.68 28.47 7.28
CA ALA A 417 -4.01 28.40 7.88
C ALA A 417 -4.42 26.96 8.18
N LEU A 418 -4.22 26.05 7.24
CA LEU A 418 -4.52 24.61 7.42
C LEU A 418 -3.66 23.98 8.53
N LYS A 419 -2.37 24.33 8.59
CA LYS A 419 -1.45 23.83 9.62
C LYS A 419 -1.86 24.21 11.04
N LYS A 420 -2.50 25.36 11.25
CA LYS A 420 -3.01 25.78 12.58
C LYS A 420 -4.08 24.82 13.13
N TYR A 421 -4.73 24.07 12.24
CA TYR A 421 -5.73 23.05 12.58
C TYR A 421 -5.18 21.64 12.46
N GLU A 422 -3.86 21.49 12.56
CA GLU A 422 -3.16 20.19 12.51
C GLU A 422 -3.42 19.39 11.22
N VAL A 423 -3.86 20.04 10.14
CA VAL A 423 -4.02 19.41 8.83
C VAL A 423 -2.65 19.24 8.19
N PRO A 424 -2.26 18.01 7.81
CA PRO A 424 -1.01 17.78 7.09
C PRO A 424 -0.99 18.54 5.76
N VAL A 425 0.04 19.35 5.55
CA VAL A 425 0.22 20.12 4.31
C VAL A 425 1.66 20.00 3.85
N THR A 426 1.83 19.59 2.59
CA THR A 426 3.12 19.60 1.89
C THR A 426 2.99 20.49 0.66
N LEU A 427 3.89 21.48 0.52
CA LEU A 427 3.97 22.30 -0.67
C LEU A 427 5.02 21.73 -1.63
N ALA A 428 4.87 21.97 -2.95
CA ALA A 428 5.87 21.61 -3.94
C ALA A 428 6.04 22.76 -4.94
N ASP A 429 7.28 23.24 -5.11
CA ASP A 429 7.59 24.32 -6.05
C ASP A 429 8.97 24.11 -6.68
N THR A 430 9.11 24.55 -7.93
CA THR A 430 10.38 24.59 -8.66
C THR A 430 11.18 25.87 -8.42
N ASN A 431 10.56 26.90 -7.85
CA ASN A 431 11.20 28.16 -7.54
C ASN A 431 11.82 28.12 -6.14
N TRP A 432 13.16 28.22 -6.08
CA TRP A 432 13.90 28.18 -4.83
C TRP A 432 13.53 29.29 -3.84
N GLU A 433 13.24 30.51 -4.32
CA GLU A 433 12.88 31.63 -3.43
C GLU A 433 11.53 31.34 -2.73
N ASN A 434 10.54 30.84 -3.46
CA ASN A 434 9.26 30.40 -2.86
C ASN A 434 9.47 29.31 -1.81
N VAL A 435 10.32 28.33 -2.12
CA VAL A 435 10.65 27.23 -1.20
C VAL A 435 11.34 27.74 0.05
N ARG A 436 12.29 28.66 -0.10
CA ARG A 436 12.99 29.28 1.03
C ARG A 436 12.02 30.02 1.95
N GLN A 437 11.11 30.80 1.39
CA GLN A 437 10.08 31.50 2.16
C GLN A 437 9.12 30.53 2.87
N ALA A 438 8.69 29.48 2.20
CA ALA A 438 7.82 28.45 2.81
C ALA A 438 8.50 27.75 4.01
N ARG A 439 9.82 27.52 3.92
CA ARG A 439 10.60 26.98 5.07
C ARG A 439 10.69 27.98 6.22
N MET A 440 10.83 29.27 5.93
CA MET A 440 10.80 30.32 6.96
C MET A 440 9.44 30.41 7.64
N ASP A 441 8.35 30.16 6.90
CA ASP A 441 6.99 30.06 7.42
C ASP A 441 6.75 28.71 8.16
N ASN A 442 7.80 27.91 8.35
CA ASN A 442 7.75 26.59 8.98
C ASN A 442 6.77 25.61 8.30
N LEU A 443 6.64 25.68 6.96
CA LEU A 443 5.84 24.76 6.16
C LEU A 443 6.71 23.65 5.57
N GLN A 444 6.16 22.43 5.49
CA GLN A 444 6.82 21.33 4.80
C GLN A 444 6.78 21.63 3.29
N VAL A 445 7.95 21.60 2.64
CA VAL A 445 8.05 21.95 1.23
C VAL A 445 9.09 21.11 0.50
N TYR A 446 8.70 20.59 -0.64
CA TYR A 446 9.56 19.92 -1.60
C TYR A 446 10.07 20.91 -2.65
N PHE A 447 11.39 20.91 -2.88
CA PHE A 447 12.02 21.71 -3.95
C PHE A 447 12.24 20.84 -5.17
N GLY A 448 11.59 21.15 -6.27
CA GLY A 448 11.75 20.46 -7.54
C GLY A 448 10.44 20.25 -8.29
N ASN A 449 10.53 19.60 -9.44
CA ASN A 449 9.36 19.20 -10.21
C ASN A 449 8.62 18.05 -9.49
N PRO A 450 7.36 18.25 -9.07
CA PRO A 450 6.62 17.25 -8.31
C PRO A 450 6.29 15.97 -9.10
N VAL A 451 6.38 15.98 -10.44
CA VAL A 451 6.18 14.82 -11.30
C VAL A 451 7.49 14.14 -11.74
N SER A 452 8.62 14.52 -11.13
CA SER A 452 9.92 13.92 -11.44
C SER A 452 10.13 12.60 -10.71
N GLU A 453 11.00 11.75 -11.24
CA GLU A 453 11.47 10.53 -10.59
C GLU A 453 12.11 10.81 -9.21
N HIS A 454 12.72 11.98 -9.05
CA HIS A 454 13.24 12.44 -7.76
C HIS A 454 12.10 12.72 -6.76
N ALA A 455 10.99 13.28 -7.23
CA ALA A 455 9.83 13.55 -6.37
C ALA A 455 9.21 12.24 -5.86
N SER A 456 9.10 11.20 -6.69
CA SER A 456 8.54 9.91 -6.27
C SER A 456 9.29 9.26 -5.10
N THR A 457 10.57 9.64 -4.89
CA THR A 457 11.42 9.11 -3.81
C THR A 457 11.59 10.06 -2.62
N HIS A 458 11.41 11.39 -2.82
CA HIS A 458 11.75 12.41 -1.82
C HIS A 458 10.57 13.31 -1.42
N LEU A 459 9.47 13.31 -2.17
CA LEU A 459 8.25 14.00 -1.81
C LEU A 459 7.49 13.16 -0.78
N ASP A 460 7.43 13.65 0.45
CA ASP A 460 6.69 12.98 1.52
C ASP A 460 5.19 13.29 1.40
N LEU A 461 4.44 12.25 1.08
CA LEU A 461 2.98 12.28 0.95
C LEU A 461 2.27 11.61 2.14
N THR A 462 2.96 11.37 3.25
CA THR A 462 2.38 10.76 4.43
C THR A 462 1.22 11.60 4.99
N GLY A 463 0.03 11.01 5.10
CA GLY A 463 -1.18 11.70 5.54
C GLY A 463 -1.81 12.65 4.51
N ILE A 464 -1.26 12.72 3.29
CA ILE A 464 -1.78 13.55 2.19
C ILE A 464 -2.75 12.74 1.35
N GLY A 465 -3.97 13.23 1.19
CA GLY A 465 -5.01 12.55 0.40
C GLY A 465 -5.67 13.43 -0.66
N LYS A 466 -5.29 14.70 -0.76
CA LYS A 466 -5.90 15.66 -1.69
C LYS A 466 -4.84 16.54 -2.33
N LEU A 467 -5.07 16.90 -3.59
CA LEU A 467 -4.21 17.83 -4.34
C LEU A 467 -4.92 19.17 -4.52
N LEU A 468 -4.20 20.26 -4.23
CA LEU A 468 -4.61 21.64 -4.54
C LEU A 468 -3.63 22.25 -5.52
N VAL A 469 -4.08 22.59 -6.70
CA VAL A 469 -3.27 23.22 -7.73
C VAL A 469 -3.40 24.75 -7.62
N ILE A 470 -2.42 25.38 -6.94
CA ILE A 470 -2.40 26.84 -6.65
C ILE A 470 -1.10 27.43 -7.21
N SER A 471 -0.88 27.30 -8.51
CA SER A 471 0.32 27.76 -9.18
C SER A 471 -0.04 28.61 -10.40
N PRO A 472 0.75 29.65 -10.74
CA PRO A 472 0.55 30.43 -11.96
C PRO A 472 0.96 29.70 -13.24
N TYR A 473 1.64 28.56 -13.14
CA TYR A 473 2.27 27.88 -14.28
C TYR A 473 1.32 26.85 -14.91
N LYS A 474 0.50 27.28 -15.88
CA LYS A 474 -0.55 26.45 -16.52
C LYS A 474 -0.05 25.08 -16.99
N HIS A 475 1.06 25.03 -17.73
CA HIS A 475 1.59 23.75 -18.25
C HIS A 475 2.00 22.77 -17.15
N MET A 476 2.63 23.27 -16.09
CA MET A 476 3.00 22.45 -14.94
C MET A 476 1.75 21.99 -14.20
N ASN A 477 0.75 22.85 -14.06
CA ASN A 477 -0.52 22.50 -13.42
C ASN A 477 -1.21 21.34 -14.13
N SER A 478 -1.34 21.41 -15.46
CA SER A 478 -1.97 20.36 -16.27
C SER A 478 -1.20 19.04 -16.18
N LEU A 479 0.14 19.08 -16.26
CA LEU A 479 1.00 17.89 -16.16
C LEU A 479 0.90 17.24 -14.77
N ALA A 480 0.99 18.05 -13.72
CA ALA A 480 0.91 17.56 -12.35
C ALA A 480 -0.49 17.05 -12.01
N THR A 481 -1.54 17.73 -12.47
CA THR A 481 -2.92 17.27 -12.34
C THR A 481 -3.09 15.89 -12.96
N TYR A 482 -2.65 15.69 -14.22
CA TYR A 482 -2.73 14.42 -14.91
C TYR A 482 -2.00 13.30 -14.15
N HIS A 483 -0.79 13.59 -13.67
CA HIS A 483 0.02 12.62 -12.90
C HIS A 483 -0.64 12.22 -11.57
N PHE A 484 -1.14 13.19 -10.83
CA PHE A 484 -1.70 12.93 -9.50
C PHE A 484 -3.17 12.48 -9.49
N LEU A 485 -3.90 12.59 -10.63
CA LEU A 485 -5.23 11.99 -10.75
C LEU A 485 -5.22 10.48 -10.52
N ASP A 486 -4.17 9.81 -11.00
CA ASP A 486 -4.03 8.36 -10.80
C ASP A 486 -3.68 8.00 -9.33
N TRP A 487 -3.12 8.94 -8.57
CA TRP A 487 -2.76 8.75 -7.15
C TRP A 487 -3.90 9.06 -6.19
N PHE A 488 -4.56 10.20 -6.37
CA PHE A 488 -5.60 10.70 -5.45
C PHE A 488 -7.03 10.43 -5.93
N GLY A 489 -7.20 10.13 -7.21
CA GLY A 489 -8.52 9.98 -7.84
C GLY A 489 -9.23 11.30 -8.15
N ASP A 490 -10.22 11.26 -9.04
CA ASP A 490 -10.90 12.44 -9.60
C ASP A 490 -11.58 13.33 -8.55
N LYS A 491 -12.02 12.72 -7.44
CA LYS A 491 -12.74 13.44 -6.37
C LYS A 491 -11.83 14.20 -5.41
N CYS A 492 -10.53 13.97 -5.47
CA CYS A 492 -9.54 14.51 -4.53
C CYS A 492 -8.54 15.47 -5.17
N VAL A 493 -8.69 15.78 -6.45
CA VAL A 493 -7.86 16.73 -7.19
C VAL A 493 -8.65 17.99 -7.48
N TYR A 494 -8.11 19.13 -7.05
CA TYR A 494 -8.74 20.44 -7.11
C TYR A 494 -7.82 21.42 -7.82
N SER A 495 -8.37 22.21 -8.75
CA SER A 495 -7.61 23.23 -9.50
C SER A 495 -8.32 24.58 -9.52
N LEU A 496 -7.55 25.66 -9.58
CA LEU A 496 -8.07 26.98 -9.83
C LEU A 496 -8.57 27.10 -11.28
N ALA A 497 -9.56 27.97 -11.51
CA ALA A 497 -10.07 28.20 -12.84
C ALA A 497 -8.97 28.78 -13.76
N GLU A 498 -8.90 28.28 -14.97
CA GLU A 498 -8.17 28.92 -16.06
C GLU A 498 -8.98 30.13 -16.51
N GLY A 499 -8.35 31.33 -16.62
CA GLY A 499 -9.06 32.60 -16.87
C GLY A 499 -9.89 32.60 -18.17
N ASP A 500 -10.82 33.55 -18.30
CA ASP A 500 -11.91 33.69 -19.30
C ASP A 500 -11.58 33.48 -20.79
N GLN A 501 -10.31 33.48 -21.18
CA GLN A 501 -9.91 33.27 -22.58
C GLN A 501 -9.86 31.80 -23.00
N ASP A 502 -9.96 30.85 -22.08
CA ASP A 502 -9.70 29.42 -22.36
C ASP A 502 -10.97 28.57 -22.62
N GLN A 503 -12.17 29.15 -22.61
CA GLN A 503 -13.39 28.41 -23.04
C GLN A 503 -13.31 27.91 -24.50
N LYS A 504 -12.50 28.57 -25.36
CA LYS A 504 -12.24 28.10 -26.75
C LYS A 504 -11.19 26.99 -26.83
N ALA A 505 -10.42 26.76 -25.78
CA ALA A 505 -9.34 25.77 -25.73
C ALA A 505 -9.75 24.39 -25.22
N ARG A 506 -11.05 24.12 -25.07
CA ARG A 506 -11.57 22.80 -24.63
C ARG A 506 -11.06 21.61 -25.46
N HIS A 507 -10.71 21.84 -26.73
CA HIS A 507 -10.13 20.83 -27.60
C HIS A 507 -8.63 20.58 -27.37
N GLN A 508 -7.96 21.38 -26.55
CA GLN A 508 -6.52 21.27 -26.26
C GLN A 508 -6.22 20.64 -24.90
N THR A 509 -7.25 20.45 -24.07
CA THR A 509 -7.05 19.90 -22.73
C THR A 509 -7.54 18.44 -22.69
N ALA A 510 -6.73 17.52 -22.16
CA ALA A 510 -7.12 16.12 -22.03
C ALA A 510 -8.42 16.00 -21.21
N GLU A 511 -9.35 15.17 -21.65
CA GLU A 511 -10.66 14.95 -21.04
C GLU A 511 -10.53 14.63 -19.52
N LYS A 512 -9.50 13.90 -19.14
CA LYS A 512 -9.14 13.58 -17.75
C LYS A 512 -8.88 14.82 -16.87
N ILE A 513 -8.33 15.91 -17.43
CA ILE A 513 -8.07 17.16 -16.70
C ILE A 513 -9.36 17.97 -16.52
N GLN A 514 -10.32 17.84 -17.43
CA GLN A 514 -11.62 18.51 -17.31
C GLN A 514 -12.48 17.94 -16.17
N MET A 515 -12.16 16.77 -15.65
CA MET A 515 -12.85 16.13 -14.52
C MET A 515 -12.42 16.67 -13.15
N THR A 516 -11.44 17.58 -13.07
CA THR A 516 -11.00 18.14 -11.79
C THR A 516 -12.05 19.10 -11.22
N ARG A 517 -12.14 19.14 -9.89
CA ARG A 517 -13.05 20.03 -9.19
C ARG A 517 -12.49 21.46 -9.18
N GLY A 518 -13.31 22.43 -9.55
CA GLY A 518 -12.96 23.85 -9.42
C GLY A 518 -12.76 24.24 -7.96
N LEU A 519 -11.77 25.11 -7.69
CA LEU A 519 -11.51 25.68 -6.36
C LEU A 519 -12.13 27.07 -6.23
N PHE A 520 -12.66 27.34 -5.03
CA PHE A 520 -12.98 28.67 -4.56
C PHE A 520 -13.90 29.45 -5.51
N ASP A 521 -15.00 28.82 -5.89
CA ASP A 521 -16.01 29.40 -6.77
C ASP A 521 -15.48 29.79 -8.17
N GLY A 522 -14.57 28.99 -8.70
CA GLY A 522 -13.99 29.22 -10.03
C GLY A 522 -13.05 30.41 -10.10
N VAL A 523 -12.46 30.81 -8.98
CA VAL A 523 -11.51 31.94 -8.95
C VAL A 523 -10.19 31.55 -9.60
N SER A 524 -9.63 32.47 -10.44
CA SER A 524 -8.32 32.30 -11.05
C SER A 524 -7.17 32.66 -10.08
N TYR A 525 -5.98 32.12 -10.34
CA TYR A 525 -4.77 32.48 -9.58
C TYR A 525 -4.51 34.00 -9.58
N ALA A 526 -4.68 34.67 -10.73
CA ALA A 526 -4.45 36.10 -10.86
C ALA A 526 -5.37 36.92 -9.93
N LYS A 527 -6.65 36.50 -9.79
CA LYS A 527 -7.59 37.16 -8.88
C LYS A 527 -7.19 36.92 -7.42
N LEU A 528 -6.81 35.71 -7.03
CA LEU A 528 -6.32 35.43 -5.67
C LEU A 528 -5.07 36.25 -5.32
N ALA A 529 -4.10 36.30 -6.22
CA ALA A 529 -2.88 37.05 -6.04
C ALA A 529 -3.17 38.57 -5.93
N SER A 530 -4.13 39.09 -6.73
CA SER A 530 -4.58 40.49 -6.66
C SER A 530 -5.24 40.78 -5.31
N LEU A 531 -6.12 39.91 -4.80
CA LEU A 531 -6.75 40.09 -3.49
C LEU A 531 -5.70 40.12 -2.36
N VAL A 532 -4.74 39.21 -2.40
CA VAL A 532 -3.65 39.19 -1.42
C VAL A 532 -2.80 40.47 -1.51
N SER A 533 -2.50 40.97 -2.70
CA SER A 533 -1.77 42.25 -2.88
C SER A 533 -2.56 43.49 -2.40
N GLN A 534 -3.89 43.40 -2.40
CA GLN A 534 -4.78 44.44 -1.85
C GLN A 534 -4.89 44.34 -0.31
N GLY A 535 -4.15 43.44 0.33
CA GLY A 535 -4.14 43.30 1.79
C GLY A 535 -5.22 42.38 2.37
N TYR A 536 -5.85 41.57 1.56
CA TYR A 536 -6.73 40.52 2.07
C TYR A 536 -5.95 39.54 2.93
N THR A 537 -6.56 39.08 4.01
CA THR A 537 -5.94 38.15 4.97
C THR A 537 -6.85 36.92 5.21
N ILE A 538 -6.22 35.81 5.54
CA ILE A 538 -7.01 34.62 5.92
C ILE A 538 -7.45 34.78 7.38
N LYS A 539 -8.77 34.67 7.59
CA LYS A 539 -9.39 34.58 8.92
C LYS A 539 -10.18 33.28 9.05
N THR A 540 -10.17 32.76 10.25
CA THR A 540 -11.00 31.64 10.65
C THR A 540 -12.15 32.14 11.49
N THR A 541 -13.36 31.68 11.17
CA THR A 541 -14.59 32.07 11.85
C THR A 541 -15.37 30.79 12.20
N GLN A 542 -15.67 30.60 13.47
CA GLN A 542 -16.57 29.56 13.91
C GLN A 542 -17.99 30.10 13.86
N LEU A 543 -18.88 29.35 13.26
CA LEU A 543 -20.32 29.64 13.24
C LEU A 543 -20.93 29.19 14.56
N SER A 544 -22.00 29.84 14.96
CA SER A 544 -22.77 29.52 16.17
C SER A 544 -24.22 29.96 15.98
N GLU A 545 -25.13 29.56 16.87
CA GLU A 545 -26.52 30.04 16.88
C GLU A 545 -26.63 31.57 16.94
N GLU A 546 -25.64 32.26 17.57
CA GLU A 546 -25.60 33.73 17.69
C GLU A 546 -24.94 34.40 16.46
N PHE A 547 -24.14 33.67 15.66
CA PHE A 547 -23.42 34.21 14.50
C PHE A 547 -23.49 33.21 13.34
N SER A 548 -24.56 33.36 12.57
CA SER A 548 -24.85 32.50 11.43
C SER A 548 -23.98 32.79 10.20
N TYR A 549 -24.07 31.89 9.21
CA TYR A 549 -23.41 32.11 7.90
C TYR A 549 -23.93 33.38 7.20
N GLU A 550 -25.20 33.71 7.35
CA GLU A 550 -25.78 34.95 6.79
C GLU A 550 -25.17 36.20 7.45
N ASP A 551 -24.94 36.16 8.76
CA ASP A 551 -24.31 37.27 9.49
C ASP A 551 -22.84 37.42 9.11
N PHE A 552 -22.16 36.28 8.86
CA PHE A 552 -20.79 36.28 8.30
C PHE A 552 -20.76 36.99 6.93
N LEU A 553 -21.68 36.68 6.01
CA LEU A 553 -21.75 37.30 4.69
C LEU A 553 -22.07 38.80 4.79
N LYS A 554 -23.01 39.21 5.65
CA LYS A 554 -23.35 40.62 5.91
C LYS A 554 -22.15 41.38 6.47
N LYS A 555 -21.43 40.81 7.44
CA LYS A 555 -20.26 41.41 8.07
C LYS A 555 -19.16 41.81 7.07
N TYR A 556 -18.94 40.95 6.07
CA TYR A 556 -17.93 41.20 5.04
C TYR A 556 -18.53 41.71 3.71
N GLN A 557 -19.79 42.15 3.70
CA GLN A 557 -20.48 42.70 2.53
C GLN A 557 -20.39 41.82 1.28
N ASN A 558 -20.48 40.49 1.45
CA ASN A 558 -20.31 39.47 0.42
C ASN A 558 -18.94 39.52 -0.32
N GLN A 559 -17.93 40.15 0.27
CA GLN A 559 -16.56 40.24 -0.30
C GLN A 559 -15.61 39.17 0.26
N ALA A 560 -16.05 38.37 1.23
CA ALA A 560 -15.27 37.30 1.77
C ALA A 560 -15.35 36.08 0.83
N LEU A 561 -14.19 35.46 0.56
CA LEU A 561 -14.11 34.20 -0.19
C LEU A 561 -13.83 33.07 0.79
N VAL A 562 -14.78 32.15 0.95
CA VAL A 562 -14.59 30.96 1.79
C VAL A 562 -13.74 29.96 1.04
N LEU A 563 -12.61 29.58 1.64
CA LEU A 563 -11.64 28.66 1.03
C LEU A 563 -11.85 27.22 1.50
N PHE A 564 -12.03 27.04 2.80
CA PHE A 564 -12.22 25.72 3.41
C PHE A 564 -13.29 25.76 4.49
N THR A 565 -13.92 24.62 4.69
CA THR A 565 -14.82 24.36 5.80
C THR A 565 -14.33 23.17 6.63
N PHE A 566 -14.52 23.25 7.95
CA PHE A 566 -14.42 22.12 8.85
C PHE A 566 -15.82 21.83 9.39
N ASP A 567 -16.25 20.59 9.26
CA ASP A 567 -17.50 20.14 9.85
C ASP A 567 -17.33 19.83 11.36
N SER A 568 -18.43 19.54 12.03
CA SER A 568 -18.47 19.15 13.45
C SER A 568 -17.66 17.86 13.77
N LYS A 569 -17.21 17.13 12.73
CA LYS A 569 -16.39 15.92 12.82
C LYS A 569 -14.92 16.18 12.45
N GLU A 570 -14.51 17.44 12.40
CA GLU A 570 -13.17 17.87 12.01
C GLU A 570 -12.73 17.47 10.60
N HIS A 571 -13.69 17.15 9.70
CA HIS A 571 -13.34 16.89 8.31
C HIS A 571 -13.15 18.20 7.55
N VAL A 572 -11.97 18.36 6.96
CA VAL A 572 -11.65 19.53 6.12
C VAL A 572 -12.04 19.30 4.67
N ALA A 573 -12.78 20.24 4.09
CA ALA A 573 -13.14 20.25 2.68
C ALA A 573 -12.85 21.61 2.04
N PRO A 574 -12.21 21.63 0.84
CA PRO A 574 -12.10 22.86 0.06
C PRO A 574 -13.48 23.22 -0.53
N VAL A 575 -13.80 24.49 -0.54
CA VAL A 575 -15.06 25.00 -1.12
C VAL A 575 -14.90 25.08 -2.63
N CYS A 576 -15.79 24.37 -3.34
CA CYS A 576 -15.80 24.34 -4.80
C CYS A 576 -16.78 25.39 -5.39
N SER A 577 -17.93 25.59 -4.75
CA SER A 577 -18.95 26.58 -5.11
C SER A 577 -19.49 27.25 -3.86
N MET A 578 -19.68 28.55 -3.91
CA MET A 578 -20.29 29.31 -2.80
C MET A 578 -21.82 29.12 -2.76
N GLU A 579 -22.45 28.82 -3.89
CA GLU A 579 -23.89 28.59 -3.99
C GLU A 579 -24.33 27.28 -3.30
N ASP A 580 -23.48 26.25 -3.38
CA ASP A 580 -23.73 24.94 -2.78
C ASP A 580 -23.36 24.90 -1.29
N LEU A 581 -22.73 25.96 -0.77
CA LEU A 581 -22.23 25.99 0.60
C LEU A 581 -23.37 26.29 1.58
N LYS A 582 -23.71 25.28 2.40
CA LYS A 582 -24.70 25.36 3.48
C LYS A 582 -24.07 24.92 4.78
N PRO A 583 -23.23 25.75 5.40
CA PRO A 583 -22.61 25.37 6.65
C PRO A 583 -23.63 25.39 7.79
N GLU A 584 -23.55 24.38 8.65
CA GLU A 584 -24.34 24.27 9.86
C GLU A 584 -23.67 25.00 11.03
N ASP A 585 -24.35 25.10 12.15
CA ASP A 585 -23.78 25.62 13.38
C ASP A 585 -22.59 24.74 13.83
N ASP A 586 -21.65 25.36 14.54
CA ASP A 586 -20.36 24.78 14.93
C ASP A 586 -19.33 24.53 13.81
N TRP A 587 -19.66 24.82 12.56
CA TRP A 587 -18.68 24.73 11.48
C TRP A 587 -17.65 25.86 11.58
N ILE A 588 -16.38 25.56 11.19
CA ILE A 588 -15.32 26.54 11.10
C ILE A 588 -15.10 26.87 9.62
N LEU A 589 -15.15 28.16 9.30
CA LEU A 589 -14.87 28.69 7.97
C LEU A 589 -13.47 29.27 7.93
N ILE A 590 -12.62 28.83 6.99
CA ILE A 590 -11.37 29.50 6.63
C ILE A 590 -11.64 30.36 5.41
N SER A 591 -11.57 31.66 5.55
CA SER A 591 -11.98 32.63 4.52
C SER A 591 -10.91 33.68 4.27
N LEU A 592 -10.77 34.09 3.01
CA LEU A 592 -10.00 35.25 2.60
C LEU A 592 -10.89 36.49 2.71
N VAL A 593 -10.56 37.39 3.62
CA VAL A 593 -11.39 38.56 3.96
C VAL A 593 -10.71 39.87 3.63
N PRO A 594 -11.45 40.92 3.25
CA PRO A 594 -10.89 42.20 2.95
C PRO A 594 -10.24 42.85 4.17
N PRO A 595 -9.24 43.72 3.98
CA PRO A 595 -8.69 44.50 5.06
C PRO A 595 -9.79 45.35 5.70
N GLN A 596 -9.99 45.23 7.01
CA GLN A 596 -10.93 46.07 7.73
C GLN A 596 -10.48 47.53 7.61
N ALA A 597 -11.34 48.37 7.03
CA ALA A 597 -11.07 49.79 6.93
C ALA A 597 -10.79 50.35 8.33
N ARG A 598 -9.71 51.13 8.44
CA ARG A 598 -9.17 51.73 9.66
C ARG A 598 -10.15 52.75 10.32
N LYS A 599 -11.39 52.33 10.60
CA LYS A 599 -12.40 53.19 11.27
C LYS A 599 -12.34 53.17 12.80
N GLU A 600 -11.71 52.17 13.41
CA GLU A 600 -11.70 52.06 14.88
C GLU A 600 -10.46 52.70 15.57
N ARG A 601 -9.46 53.20 14.83
CA ARG A 601 -8.29 53.88 15.46
C ARG A 601 -8.46 55.40 15.60
N LYS A 602 -9.41 56.02 14.88
CA LYS A 602 -9.66 57.47 15.02
C LYS A 602 -10.62 57.83 16.15
N GLU A 603 -11.43 56.93 16.66
CA GLU A 603 -12.32 57.20 17.82
C GLU A 603 -11.64 57.00 19.18
N LYS A 604 -10.49 56.33 19.24
CA LYS A 604 -9.69 56.25 20.47
C LYS A 604 -8.56 57.29 20.59
N GLU A 605 -8.17 57.96 19.53
CA GLU A 605 -7.14 59.01 19.54
C GLU A 605 -7.75 60.45 19.54
N GLY A 606 -9.06 60.60 19.34
CA GLY A 606 -9.76 61.86 19.34
C GLY A 606 -10.23 62.37 20.71
N GLY A 607 -9.97 61.61 21.77
CA GLY A 607 -10.45 61.93 23.13
C GLY A 607 -9.41 62.40 24.14
N ALA A 608 -8.15 62.65 23.73
CA ALA A 608 -7.07 62.98 24.69
C ALA A 608 -6.10 64.07 24.17
N GLU A 609 -6.59 65.12 23.52
CA GLU A 609 -5.77 66.35 23.32
C GLU A 609 -6.63 67.59 23.39
N ALA A 610 -6.89 67.99 24.61
CA ALA A 610 -7.18 69.40 24.95
C ALA A 610 -6.34 69.76 26.17
N GLY A 611 -5.21 70.44 25.94
CA GLY A 611 -4.51 71.18 27.00
C GLY A 611 -3.00 70.91 27.09
N LYS A 612 -2.20 71.66 26.30
CA LYS A 612 -1.10 72.44 26.78
C LYS A 612 -0.20 72.94 25.63
N GLU A 613 -0.14 74.22 25.52
CA GLU A 613 0.74 75.00 24.66
C GLU A 613 2.19 75.17 25.22
N PRO A 614 3.15 75.82 24.51
CA PRO A 614 4.46 75.24 24.20
C PRO A 614 5.61 75.97 24.98
N SER A 615 6.76 75.33 25.02
CA SER A 615 8.00 76.12 25.31
C SER A 615 9.16 75.59 24.45
N ALA A 616 9.82 76.60 23.92
CA ALA A 616 10.87 76.62 22.93
C ALA A 616 12.20 75.96 23.29
N GLY A 617 12.94 75.60 22.26
CA GLY A 617 14.37 75.85 22.16
C GLY A 617 15.30 74.63 22.27
N LYS A 618 15.88 74.18 21.20
CA LYS A 618 17.29 74.28 20.81
C LYS A 618 17.69 73.29 19.72
N GLU A 619 18.31 73.82 18.74
CA GLU A 619 18.94 73.22 17.58
C GLU A 619 20.24 72.43 17.91
N PRO A 620 20.81 71.67 16.92
CA PRO A 620 21.64 70.48 17.09
C PRO A 620 23.17 70.77 17.03
N PRO A 621 23.98 69.77 17.05
CA PRO A 621 25.01 69.73 16.03
C PRO A 621 25.25 68.37 15.35
N ALA A 622 25.85 68.62 14.19
CA ALA A 622 26.09 67.74 13.06
C ALA A 622 27.23 66.72 13.21
N ALA A 623 27.15 65.76 12.27
CA ALA A 623 28.23 65.19 11.47
C ALA A 623 29.22 64.19 12.06
N GLY A 624 29.30 63.07 11.37
CA GLY A 624 30.41 62.12 11.44
C GLY A 624 30.19 60.87 10.57
N LYS A 625 30.51 61.00 9.27
CA LYS A 625 30.89 59.84 8.39
C LYS A 625 32.43 59.75 8.42
N PRO A 626 33.07 58.73 7.80
CA PRO A 626 32.86 57.31 7.62
C PRO A 626 34.16 56.49 7.93
N SER A 627 34.11 55.20 7.87
CA SER A 627 35.20 54.49 7.15
C SER A 627 34.93 52.99 7.01
N ALA A 628 35.25 52.54 5.84
CA ALA A 628 35.23 51.20 5.32
C ALA A 628 36.40 50.33 5.87
N THR A 629 36.36 49.07 5.43
CA THR A 629 37.42 48.03 5.35
C THR A 629 37.23 46.93 6.43
N ILE A 630 37.05 45.69 6.16
CA ILE A 630 37.54 44.69 5.17
C ILE A 630 36.46 43.63 4.96
#